data_290628154878fd1eadc456602d85a63a
#
_entry.id   290628154878fd1eadc456602d85a63a
#
_cell.length_a   1.000
_cell.length_b   1.000
_cell.length_c   1.000
_cell.angle_alpha   90.00
_cell.angle_beta   90.00
_cell.angle_gamma   90.00
#
_symmetry.space_group_name_H-M   'P 1'
#
loop_
_entity.id
_entity.type
_entity.pdbx_description
1 polymer ?
#
loop_
_entity_poly.entity_id
_entity_poly.type
_entity_poly.pdbx_seq_one_letter_code
_entity_poly.pdbx_strand_id
1 'polypeptide(L)'
;MQPSRSWTLLALVAVALLVACGRKATEADCQIIVDQTVAVKLKEKNVTDPAAVTKMQEELRSEVKGDVMDGCVGKRISDSALACIKSAQTQEEIVKCLR
;
A
#
# COMPACT_ATOMS: atom_id res chain seq x y z
N MET A 1 -17.03 3.83 43.66
CA MET A 1 -15.72 4.28 43.19
C MET A 1 -15.09 3.41 42.10
N GLN A 2 -15.91 2.82 41.26
CA GLN A 2 -15.45 1.98 40.16
C GLN A 2 -15.59 2.63 38.78
N PRO A 3 -16.01 3.91 38.60
CA PRO A 3 -16.18 4.49 37.26
C PRO A 3 -14.87 4.72 36.51
N SER A 4 -13.74 4.88 37.20
CA SER A 4 -12.45 5.17 36.58
C SER A 4 -11.90 4.00 35.75
N ARG A 5 -12.19 2.76 36.13
CA ARG A 5 -11.74 1.56 35.39
C ARG A 5 -12.45 1.43 34.04
N SER A 6 -13.76 1.69 34.04
CA SER A 6 -14.54 1.62 32.79
C SER A 6 -14.10 2.69 31.79
N TRP A 7 -13.79 3.87 32.24
CA TRP A 7 -13.32 4.96 31.39
C TRP A 7 -11.96 4.66 30.76
N THR A 8 -11.05 4.07 31.56
CA THR A 8 -9.71 3.71 31.07
C THR A 8 -9.80 2.65 29.98
N LEU A 9 -10.67 1.64 30.16
CA LEU A 9 -10.89 0.59 29.18
C LEU A 9 -11.50 1.14 27.89
N LEU A 10 -12.47 2.05 27.99
CA LEU A 10 -13.09 2.70 26.84
C LEU A 10 -12.07 3.54 26.06
N ALA A 11 -11.20 4.28 26.77
CA ALA A 11 -10.14 5.06 26.14
C ALA A 11 -9.15 4.18 25.38
N LEU A 12 -8.76 3.03 25.94
CA LEU A 12 -7.88 2.07 25.29
C LEU A 12 -8.51 1.47 24.02
N VAL A 13 -9.79 1.13 24.07
CA VAL A 13 -10.54 0.62 22.92
C VAL A 13 -10.63 1.67 21.83
N ALA A 14 -10.90 2.93 22.19
CA ALA A 14 -10.97 4.03 21.22
C ALA A 14 -9.63 4.26 20.52
N VAL A 15 -8.50 4.19 21.24
CA VAL A 15 -7.16 4.32 20.66
C VAL A 15 -6.87 3.14 19.72
N ALA A 16 -7.24 1.92 20.10
CA ALA A 16 -7.08 0.74 19.25
C ALA A 16 -7.89 0.85 17.96
N LEU A 17 -9.12 1.37 18.02
CA LEU A 17 -9.96 1.61 16.85
C LEU A 17 -9.35 2.67 15.92
N LEU A 18 -8.77 3.74 16.46
CA LEU A 18 -8.09 4.78 15.67
C LEU A 18 -6.88 4.22 14.92
N VAL A 19 -6.11 3.34 15.54
CA VAL A 19 -4.98 2.64 14.90
C VAL A 19 -5.49 1.71 13.79
N ALA A 20 -6.62 1.02 14.00
CA ALA A 20 -7.24 0.12 13.03
C ALA A 20 -7.80 0.85 11.80
N CYS A 21 -8.17 2.15 11.91
CA CYS A 21 -8.71 2.96 10.81
C CYS A 21 -7.65 3.40 9.78
N GLY A 22 -6.41 3.00 9.97
CA GLY A 22 -5.32 3.33 9.07
C GLY A 22 -4.37 4.35 9.66
N ARG A 23 -3.22 4.44 9.09
CA ARG A 23 -2.14 5.36 9.45
C ARG A 23 -1.67 6.13 8.21
N LYS A 24 -0.88 7.16 8.42
CA LYS A 24 -0.31 7.90 7.29
C LYS A 24 0.71 7.02 6.57
N ALA A 25 0.59 6.93 5.25
CA ALA A 25 1.52 6.19 4.42
C ALA A 25 2.90 6.86 4.44
N THR A 26 3.95 6.07 4.68
CA THR A 26 5.33 6.50 4.62
C THR A 26 5.89 6.31 3.21
N GLU A 27 7.07 6.84 2.93
CA GLU A 27 7.77 6.55 1.67
C GLU A 27 7.98 5.06 1.47
N ALA A 28 8.31 4.32 2.54
CA ALA A 28 8.50 2.87 2.47
C ALA A 28 7.20 2.15 2.06
N ASP A 29 6.06 2.56 2.60
CA ASP A 29 4.75 2.01 2.22
C ASP A 29 4.45 2.27 0.76
N CYS A 30 4.70 3.48 0.31
CA CYS A 30 4.47 3.89 -1.08
C CYS A 30 5.42 3.19 -2.06
N GLN A 31 6.65 2.91 -1.62
CA GLN A 31 7.60 2.14 -2.42
C GLN A 31 7.12 0.70 -2.64
N ILE A 32 6.48 0.09 -1.65
CA ILE A 32 5.84 -1.23 -1.80
C ILE A 32 4.79 -1.19 -2.90
N ILE A 33 3.97 -0.14 -2.93
CA ILE A 33 2.95 0.03 -3.97
C ILE A 33 3.58 0.19 -5.35
N VAL A 34 4.65 1.00 -5.46
CA VAL A 34 5.40 1.18 -6.70
C VAL A 34 5.94 -0.16 -7.20
N ASP A 35 6.62 -0.90 -6.33
CA ASP A 35 7.26 -2.17 -6.69
C ASP A 35 6.22 -3.20 -7.15
N GLN A 36 5.10 -3.29 -6.46
CA GLN A 36 4.02 -4.23 -6.83
C GLN A 36 3.35 -3.81 -8.14
N THR A 37 3.13 -2.52 -8.36
CA THR A 37 2.55 -2.00 -9.59
C THR A 37 3.44 -2.32 -10.79
N VAL A 38 4.75 -2.13 -10.66
CA VAL A 38 5.72 -2.46 -11.70
C VAL A 38 5.71 -3.96 -12.01
N ALA A 39 5.75 -4.80 -10.97
CA ALA A 39 5.74 -6.26 -11.11
C ALA A 39 4.48 -6.75 -11.85
N VAL A 40 3.33 -6.20 -11.48
CA VAL A 40 2.04 -6.54 -12.10
C VAL A 40 2.00 -6.09 -13.56
N LYS A 41 2.48 -4.89 -13.87
CA LYS A 41 2.53 -4.38 -15.25
C LYS A 41 3.41 -5.25 -16.15
N LEU A 42 4.56 -5.67 -15.65
CA LEU A 42 5.46 -6.58 -16.39
C LEU A 42 4.79 -7.92 -16.68
N LYS A 43 4.09 -8.48 -15.68
CA LYS A 43 3.36 -9.72 -15.81
C LYS A 43 2.24 -9.62 -16.84
N GLU A 44 1.47 -8.53 -16.81
CA GLU A 44 0.37 -8.30 -17.76
C GLU A 44 0.87 -8.14 -19.19
N LYS A 45 2.07 -7.60 -19.38
CA LYS A 45 2.68 -7.44 -20.71
C LYS A 45 3.38 -8.71 -21.21
N ASN A 46 3.44 -9.77 -20.40
CA ASN A 46 4.08 -11.06 -20.75
C ASN A 46 5.55 -10.91 -21.20
N VAL A 47 6.28 -9.99 -20.60
CA VAL A 47 7.69 -9.77 -20.92
C VAL A 47 8.53 -10.83 -20.20
N THR A 48 9.23 -11.68 -20.95
CA THR A 48 10.00 -12.80 -20.42
C THR A 48 11.50 -12.73 -20.69
N ASP A 49 11.93 -11.95 -21.69
CA ASP A 49 13.36 -11.76 -21.98
C ASP A 49 14.04 -10.97 -20.85
N PRO A 50 15.10 -11.51 -20.20
CA PRO A 50 15.73 -10.86 -19.03
C PRO A 50 16.21 -9.43 -19.30
N ALA A 51 16.81 -9.17 -20.45
CA ALA A 51 17.28 -7.82 -20.81
C ALA A 51 16.12 -6.85 -21.01
N ALA A 52 15.05 -7.28 -21.67
CA ALA A 52 13.83 -6.51 -21.88
C ALA A 52 13.12 -6.24 -20.56
N VAL A 53 13.07 -7.24 -19.67
CA VAL A 53 12.47 -7.11 -18.31
C VAL A 53 13.19 -6.01 -17.53
N THR A 54 14.53 -6.04 -17.48
CA THR A 54 15.32 -5.05 -16.73
C THR A 54 15.07 -3.64 -17.26
N LYS A 55 15.12 -3.46 -18.56
CA LYS A 55 14.90 -2.15 -19.19
C LYS A 55 13.49 -1.62 -18.91
N MET A 56 12.49 -2.43 -19.14
CA MET A 56 11.09 -2.08 -18.92
C MET A 56 10.80 -1.81 -17.44
N GLN A 57 11.41 -2.57 -16.55
CA GLN A 57 11.29 -2.38 -15.10
C GLN A 57 11.81 -1.01 -14.69
N GLU A 58 12.95 -0.58 -15.21
CA GLU A 58 13.51 0.75 -14.93
C GLU A 58 12.61 1.87 -15.45
N GLU A 59 12.14 1.74 -16.68
CA GLU A 59 11.23 2.72 -17.31
C GLU A 59 9.92 2.83 -16.53
N LEU A 60 9.28 1.71 -16.21
CA LEU A 60 8.03 1.67 -15.45
C LEU A 60 8.21 2.19 -14.04
N ARG A 61 9.32 1.86 -13.39
CA ARG A 61 9.61 2.35 -12.03
C ARG A 61 9.73 3.87 -12.00
N SER A 62 10.41 4.45 -12.96
CA SER A 62 10.54 5.90 -13.09
C SER A 62 9.19 6.58 -13.32
N GLU A 63 8.38 6.02 -14.22
CA GLU A 63 7.05 6.54 -14.54
C GLU A 63 6.07 6.43 -13.36
N VAL A 64 5.96 5.22 -12.78
CA VAL A 64 5.03 4.93 -11.69
C VAL A 64 5.43 5.66 -10.40
N LYS A 65 6.73 5.79 -10.13
CA LYS A 65 7.23 6.41 -8.90
C LYS A 65 6.70 7.84 -8.71
N GLY A 66 6.76 8.66 -9.75
CA GLY A 66 6.25 10.03 -9.68
C GLY A 66 4.76 10.07 -9.33
N ASP A 67 3.97 9.32 -10.09
CA ASP A 67 2.51 9.29 -9.92
C ASP A 67 2.09 8.73 -8.55
N VAL A 68 2.70 7.62 -8.13
CA VAL A 68 2.34 6.96 -6.87
C VAL A 68 2.82 7.76 -5.67
N MET A 69 4.06 8.24 -5.67
CA MET A 69 4.61 8.94 -4.50
C MET A 69 3.87 10.23 -4.20
N ASP A 70 3.54 11.02 -5.21
CA ASP A 70 2.82 12.28 -5.03
C ASP A 70 1.41 12.08 -4.44
N GLY A 71 0.74 11.00 -4.83
CA GLY A 71 -0.61 10.69 -4.35
C GLY A 71 -0.67 9.81 -3.11
N CYS A 72 0.44 9.26 -2.67
CA CYS A 72 0.49 8.23 -1.62
C CYS A 72 1.04 8.73 -0.29
N VAL A 73 2.20 9.40 -0.30
CA VAL A 73 2.88 9.82 0.94
C VAL A 73 1.99 10.74 1.75
N GLY A 74 1.78 10.41 3.01
CA GLY A 74 0.92 11.18 3.91
C GLY A 74 -0.56 10.86 3.82
N LYS A 75 -1.00 10.07 2.84
CA LYS A 75 -2.38 9.58 2.76
C LYS A 75 -2.59 8.45 3.75
N ARG A 76 -3.83 8.23 4.16
CA ARG A 76 -4.15 7.15 5.09
C ARG A 76 -4.17 5.81 4.36
N ILE A 77 -3.48 4.84 4.94
CA ILE A 77 -3.43 3.48 4.45
C ILE A 77 -3.48 2.50 5.62
N SER A 78 -4.18 1.38 5.45
CA SER A 78 -4.21 0.33 6.46
C SER A 78 -3.18 -0.75 6.16
N ASP A 79 -2.75 -1.48 7.19
CA ASP A 79 -1.85 -2.63 7.00
C ASP A 79 -2.53 -3.73 6.19
N SER A 80 -3.86 -3.88 6.30
CA SER A 80 -4.61 -4.84 5.50
C SER A 80 -4.63 -4.45 4.02
N ALA A 81 -4.71 -3.16 3.69
CA ALA A 81 -4.62 -2.67 2.31
C ALA A 81 -3.24 -2.98 1.72
N LEU A 82 -2.17 -2.76 2.48
CA LEU A 82 -0.80 -3.09 2.04
C LEU A 82 -0.63 -4.59 1.81
N ALA A 83 -1.15 -5.43 2.72
CA ALA A 83 -1.13 -6.89 2.55
C ALA A 83 -1.90 -7.32 1.30
N CYS A 84 -3.05 -6.71 1.05
CA CYS A 84 -3.85 -6.91 -0.16
C CYS A 84 -3.05 -6.59 -1.42
N ILE A 85 -2.38 -5.43 -1.44
CA ILE A 85 -1.55 -4.99 -2.58
C ILE A 85 -0.41 -5.96 -2.85
N LYS A 86 0.27 -6.43 -1.80
CA LYS A 86 1.38 -7.39 -1.93
C LYS A 86 0.95 -8.71 -2.58
N SER A 87 -0.29 -9.12 -2.42
CA SER A 87 -0.83 -10.35 -3.01
C SER A 87 -1.57 -10.13 -4.32
N ALA A 88 -1.73 -8.89 -4.77
CA ALA A 88 -2.43 -8.56 -6.01
C ALA A 88 -1.67 -9.08 -7.24
N GLN A 89 -2.41 -9.63 -8.19
CA GLN A 89 -1.87 -10.20 -9.42
C GLN A 89 -2.18 -9.34 -10.65
N THR A 90 -3.08 -8.37 -10.52
CA THR A 90 -3.49 -7.48 -11.60
C THR A 90 -3.58 -6.04 -11.09
N GLN A 91 -3.56 -5.08 -12.00
CA GLN A 91 -3.76 -3.67 -11.65
C GLN A 91 -5.14 -3.42 -11.05
N GLU A 92 -6.15 -4.10 -11.56
CA GLU A 92 -7.51 -4.01 -11.04
C GLU A 92 -7.57 -4.45 -9.57
N GLU A 93 -6.87 -5.53 -9.20
CA GLU A 93 -6.78 -5.98 -7.81
C GLU A 93 -6.10 -4.94 -6.92
N ILE A 94 -5.03 -4.29 -7.41
CA ILE A 94 -4.35 -3.21 -6.67
C ILE A 94 -5.33 -2.07 -6.39
N VAL A 95 -6.07 -1.64 -7.40
CA VAL A 95 -7.07 -0.55 -7.26
C VAL A 95 -8.13 -0.93 -6.24
N LYS A 96 -8.61 -2.17 -6.26
CA LYS A 96 -9.59 -2.67 -5.29
C LYS A 96 -9.05 -2.64 -3.86
N CYS A 97 -7.77 -2.94 -3.66
CA CYS A 97 -7.13 -2.88 -2.35
C CYS A 97 -7.09 -1.46 -1.77
N LEU A 98 -7.08 -0.44 -2.62
CA LEU A 98 -6.97 0.96 -2.24
C LEU A 98 -8.32 1.65 -1.97
N ARG A 99 -9.42 0.96 -2.16
CA ARG A 99 -10.78 1.50 -1.94
C ARG A 99 -11.26 1.37 -0.50
#